data_e0d757f93db573024c36e64d61180113
#
_entry.id   e0d757f93db573024c36e64d61180113
#
_cell.length_a   1.000
_cell.length_b   1.000
_cell.length_c   1.000
_cell.angle_alpha   90.00
_cell.angle_beta   90.00
_cell.angle_gamma   90.00
#
_symmetry.space_group_name_H-M   'P 1'
#
loop_
_entity.id
_entity.type
_entity.pdbx_description
1 polymer ?
#
loop_
_entity_poly.entity_id
_entity_poly.type
_entity_poly.pdbx_seq_one_letter_code
_entity_poly.pdbx_strand_id
1 'polypeptide(L)'
;MANRVLRATDLTIDGNLIVTGTTASVESTNSTLKDNIVVLNQGETGAGVTLGASGIEVDRGTEDNAQLIWDEATDTWQMKVGATVTGTITAGLPSQTGNAGKFLTTDGTTASWIANPALTYAIIFCG
;
A
#
# COMPACT_ATOMS: atom_id res chain seq x y z
N MET A 1 8.89 -33.02 -23.94
CA MET A 1 8.91 -33.32 -22.48
C MET A 1 7.47 -33.57 -22.02
N ALA A 2 7.19 -34.67 -21.35
CA ALA A 2 5.82 -34.96 -20.91
C ALA A 2 5.45 -34.04 -19.73
N ASN A 3 4.28 -33.41 -19.82
CA ASN A 3 3.71 -32.68 -18.69
C ASN A 3 3.39 -33.68 -17.57
N ARG A 4 3.95 -33.45 -16.38
CA ARG A 4 3.60 -34.20 -15.19
C ARG A 4 2.54 -33.44 -14.40
N VAL A 5 1.37 -34.06 -14.24
CA VAL A 5 0.28 -33.55 -13.42
C VAL A 5 0.23 -34.36 -12.15
N LEU A 6 0.39 -33.73 -11.00
CA LEU A 6 0.09 -34.34 -9.72
C LEU A 6 -1.40 -34.15 -9.45
N ARG A 7 -2.12 -35.27 -9.25
CA ARG A 7 -3.52 -35.29 -8.83
C ARG A 7 -3.60 -35.95 -7.47
N ALA A 8 -3.97 -35.20 -6.47
CA ALA A 8 -4.11 -35.66 -5.10
C ALA A 8 -5.38 -35.05 -4.50
N THR A 9 -6.04 -35.77 -3.59
CA THR A 9 -7.15 -35.24 -2.81
C THR A 9 -6.62 -34.17 -1.84
N ASP A 10 -5.50 -34.48 -1.20
CA ASP A 10 -4.80 -33.57 -0.31
C ASP A 10 -3.29 -33.63 -0.61
N LEU A 11 -2.62 -32.49 -0.57
CA LEU A 11 -1.17 -32.38 -0.69
C LEU A 11 -0.62 -31.68 0.54
N THR A 12 0.19 -32.41 1.32
CA THR A 12 0.95 -31.85 2.45
C THR A 12 2.43 -31.81 2.08
N ILE A 13 3.06 -30.65 2.29
CA ILE A 13 4.49 -30.47 2.08
C ILE A 13 5.12 -30.09 3.42
N ASP A 14 5.94 -30.98 3.96
CA ASP A 14 6.64 -30.79 5.25
C ASP A 14 7.91 -29.93 5.12
N GLY A 15 8.23 -29.45 3.96
CA GLY A 15 9.37 -28.61 3.65
C GLY A 15 8.99 -27.38 2.84
N ASN A 16 9.91 -26.87 2.06
CA ASN A 16 9.70 -25.71 1.22
C ASN A 16 9.03 -26.11 -0.11
N LEU A 17 8.00 -25.37 -0.51
CA LEU A 17 7.48 -25.40 -1.87
C LEU A 17 8.12 -24.25 -2.67
N ILE A 18 8.85 -24.58 -3.74
CA ILE A 18 9.45 -23.62 -4.64
C ILE A 18 8.78 -23.77 -6.01
N VAL A 19 8.13 -22.71 -6.48
CA VAL A 19 7.56 -22.63 -7.83
C VAL A 19 8.41 -21.67 -8.66
N THR A 20 9.08 -22.20 -9.70
CA THR A 20 10.04 -21.46 -10.53
C THR A 20 9.46 -21.00 -11.86
N GLY A 21 8.19 -21.17 -12.11
CA GLY A 21 7.52 -20.74 -13.32
C GLY A 21 7.24 -19.23 -13.35
N THR A 22 6.76 -18.75 -14.47
CA THR A 22 6.34 -17.34 -14.63
C THR A 22 5.02 -17.02 -13.93
N THR A 23 4.21 -18.04 -13.64
CA THR A 23 2.91 -17.88 -12.97
C THR A 23 2.67 -19.04 -12.02
N ALA A 24 2.26 -18.75 -10.80
CA ALA A 24 1.66 -19.70 -9.88
C ALA A 24 0.19 -19.33 -9.68
N SER A 25 -0.73 -20.26 -9.92
CA SER A 25 -2.16 -20.06 -9.71
C SER A 25 -2.66 -20.90 -8.56
N VAL A 26 -3.43 -20.30 -7.66
CA VAL A 26 -4.15 -20.96 -6.58
C VAL A 26 -5.64 -20.73 -6.80
N GLU A 27 -6.35 -21.78 -7.16
CA GLU A 27 -7.80 -21.75 -7.39
C GLU A 27 -8.52 -22.28 -6.15
N SER A 28 -8.79 -21.40 -5.20
CA SER A 28 -9.51 -21.74 -3.97
C SER A 28 -10.47 -20.61 -3.59
N THR A 29 -11.51 -20.95 -2.84
CA THR A 29 -12.45 -19.95 -2.35
C THR A 29 -11.80 -19.03 -1.32
N ASN A 30 -10.90 -19.56 -0.50
CA ASN A 30 -10.18 -18.81 0.50
C ASN A 30 -8.72 -19.28 0.58
N SER A 31 -7.79 -18.35 0.68
CA SER A 31 -6.38 -18.62 0.97
C SER A 31 -6.03 -18.01 2.32
N THR A 32 -5.42 -18.80 3.19
CA THR A 32 -4.96 -18.36 4.51
C THR A 32 -3.44 -18.39 4.56
N LEU A 33 -2.82 -17.26 4.90
CA LEU A 33 -1.39 -17.13 5.14
C LEU A 33 -1.14 -16.95 6.64
N LYS A 34 -0.21 -17.72 7.19
CA LYS A 34 0.20 -17.60 8.60
C LYS A 34 1.39 -16.66 8.77
N ASP A 35 1.91 -16.13 7.67
CA ASP A 35 3.08 -15.27 7.69
C ASP A 35 2.77 -13.90 8.29
N ASN A 36 3.73 -13.36 9.03
CA ASN A 36 3.64 -12.01 9.56
C ASN A 36 3.84 -10.94 8.49
N ILE A 37 4.58 -11.28 7.43
CA ILE A 37 4.92 -10.38 6.33
C ILE A 37 4.82 -11.15 5.02
N VAL A 38 4.14 -10.56 4.04
CA VAL A 38 4.14 -11.02 2.64
C VAL A 38 5.07 -10.11 1.84
N VAL A 39 6.11 -10.70 1.24
CA VAL A 39 7.05 -9.96 0.39
C VAL A 39 6.57 -10.04 -1.05
N LEU A 40 6.26 -8.92 -1.65
CA LEU A 40 5.94 -8.78 -3.07
C LEU A 40 7.16 -8.30 -3.83
N ASN A 41 7.27 -8.66 -5.11
CA ASN A 41 8.38 -8.26 -6.00
C ASN A 41 9.77 -8.65 -5.46
N GLN A 42 9.86 -9.80 -4.79
CA GLN A 42 11.14 -10.30 -4.28
C GLN A 42 12.12 -10.57 -5.43
N GLY A 43 13.39 -10.20 -5.22
CA GLY A 43 14.46 -10.41 -6.20
C GLY A 43 14.74 -9.19 -7.07
N GLU A 44 14.11 -8.06 -6.79
CA GLU A 44 14.46 -6.79 -7.40
C GLU A 44 15.91 -6.42 -7.07
N THR A 45 16.69 -6.02 -8.08
CA THR A 45 18.12 -5.73 -7.95
C THR A 45 18.47 -4.27 -8.28
N GLY A 46 17.52 -3.53 -8.83
CA GLY A 46 17.67 -2.13 -9.19
C GLY A 46 17.28 -1.16 -8.09
N ALA A 47 17.26 0.11 -8.42
CA ALA A 47 16.68 1.14 -7.60
C ALA A 47 15.17 1.17 -7.85
N GLY A 48 14.37 0.71 -6.87
CA GLY A 48 12.93 0.72 -6.96
C GLY A 48 12.30 -0.46 -7.72
N VAL A 49 11.01 -0.36 -7.99
CA VAL A 49 10.24 -1.38 -8.70
C VAL A 49 10.39 -1.22 -10.22
N THR A 50 11.17 -2.08 -10.86
CA THR A 50 11.49 -1.98 -12.31
C THR A 50 10.24 -1.92 -13.21
N LEU A 51 9.14 -2.60 -12.83
CA LEU A 51 7.87 -2.57 -13.55
C LEU A 51 6.99 -1.34 -13.22
N GLY A 52 7.50 -0.44 -12.39
CA GLY A 52 6.83 0.81 -12.02
C GLY A 52 5.80 0.69 -10.90
N ALA A 53 5.28 -0.50 -10.60
CA ALA A 53 4.36 -0.71 -9.49
C ALA A 53 4.38 -2.16 -8.99
N SER A 54 4.05 -2.35 -7.71
CA SER A 54 3.87 -3.67 -7.10
C SER A 54 2.77 -3.60 -6.04
N GLY A 55 1.93 -4.60 -5.93
CA GLY A 55 0.86 -4.59 -4.94
C GLY A 55 -0.17 -5.69 -5.10
N ILE A 56 -1.38 -5.40 -4.68
CA ILE A 56 -2.52 -6.32 -4.64
C ILE A 56 -3.63 -5.76 -5.52
N GLU A 57 -4.26 -6.60 -6.32
CA GLU A 57 -5.39 -6.26 -7.15
C GLU A 57 -6.59 -7.15 -6.81
N VAL A 58 -7.77 -6.54 -6.83
CA VAL A 58 -9.07 -7.22 -6.76
C VAL A 58 -9.71 -7.14 -8.14
N ASP A 59 -9.88 -8.29 -8.77
CA ASP A 59 -10.64 -8.42 -10.01
C ASP A 59 -12.14 -8.21 -9.72
N ARG A 60 -12.75 -7.26 -10.43
CA ARG A 60 -14.17 -6.90 -10.30
C ARG A 60 -14.98 -7.26 -11.54
N GLY A 61 -14.47 -8.16 -12.37
CA GLY A 61 -15.15 -8.64 -13.58
C GLY A 61 -15.25 -7.56 -14.66
N THR A 62 -16.44 -7.07 -14.94
CA THR A 62 -16.67 -6.04 -15.99
C THR A 62 -16.39 -4.61 -15.50
N GLU A 63 -16.23 -4.43 -14.20
CA GLU A 63 -15.89 -3.13 -13.61
C GLU A 63 -14.38 -2.94 -13.54
N ASP A 64 -13.93 -1.69 -13.44
CA ASP A 64 -12.53 -1.39 -13.24
C ASP A 64 -12.00 -2.02 -11.94
N ASN A 65 -10.87 -2.72 -12.02
CA ASN A 65 -10.27 -3.40 -10.88
C ASN A 65 -9.82 -2.40 -9.79
N ALA A 66 -9.92 -2.85 -8.54
CA ALA A 66 -9.46 -2.09 -7.39
C ALA A 66 -8.06 -2.56 -6.97
N GLN A 67 -7.17 -1.62 -6.66
CA GLN A 67 -5.76 -1.90 -6.37
C GLN A 67 -5.27 -1.17 -5.12
N LEU A 68 -4.39 -1.84 -4.38
CA LEU A 68 -3.50 -1.23 -3.39
C LEU A 68 -2.08 -1.49 -3.85
N ILE A 69 -1.39 -0.48 -4.35
CA ILE A 69 -0.08 -0.61 -4.98
C ILE A 69 0.94 0.39 -4.43
N TRP A 70 2.20 -0.02 -4.40
CA TRP A 70 3.33 0.89 -4.38
C TRP A 70 3.54 1.43 -5.79
N ASP A 71 3.49 2.73 -5.97
CA ASP A 71 3.77 3.40 -7.24
C ASP A 71 5.18 4.00 -7.19
N GLU A 72 6.06 3.49 -8.04
CA GLU A 72 7.48 3.86 -8.04
C GLU A 72 7.72 5.27 -8.58
N ALA A 73 6.84 5.75 -9.45
CA ALA A 73 6.99 7.09 -10.03
C ALA A 73 6.73 8.21 -9.03
N THR A 74 5.95 7.94 -8.00
CA THR A 74 5.57 8.91 -6.96
C THR A 74 6.08 8.57 -5.57
N ASP A 75 6.76 7.41 -5.41
CA ASP A 75 7.24 6.88 -4.13
C ASP A 75 6.13 6.81 -3.07
N THR A 76 4.93 6.37 -3.47
CA THR A 76 3.77 6.33 -2.59
C THR A 76 2.96 5.05 -2.70
N TRP A 77 2.33 4.65 -1.59
CA TRP A 77 1.23 3.70 -1.64
C TRP A 77 -0.03 4.38 -2.13
N GLN A 78 -0.67 3.79 -3.15
CA GLN A 78 -1.87 4.31 -3.76
C GLN A 78 -3.01 3.30 -3.69
N MET A 79 -4.21 3.79 -3.40
CA MET A 79 -5.46 3.09 -3.68
C MET A 79 -5.99 3.56 -5.01
N LYS A 80 -6.29 2.64 -5.92
CA LYS A 80 -6.75 2.95 -7.27
C LYS A 80 -8.00 2.16 -7.64
N VAL A 81 -8.81 2.73 -8.52
CA VAL A 81 -9.85 2.02 -9.27
C VAL A 81 -9.59 2.30 -10.76
N GLY A 82 -9.22 1.28 -11.49
CA GLY A 82 -8.69 1.41 -12.84
C GLY A 82 -7.47 2.33 -12.88
N ALA A 83 -7.46 3.32 -13.74
CA ALA A 83 -6.40 4.32 -13.83
C ALA A 83 -6.49 5.44 -12.78
N THR A 84 -7.61 5.54 -12.05
CA THR A 84 -7.89 6.64 -11.13
C THR A 84 -7.32 6.37 -9.75
N VAL A 85 -6.45 7.26 -9.25
CA VAL A 85 -6.00 7.25 -7.85
C VAL A 85 -7.14 7.80 -6.99
N THR A 86 -7.70 6.96 -6.11
CA THR A 86 -8.79 7.32 -5.19
C THR A 86 -8.27 7.72 -3.81
N GLY A 87 -7.03 7.38 -3.50
CA GLY A 87 -6.37 7.75 -2.25
C GLY A 87 -4.89 7.42 -2.27
N THR A 88 -4.13 8.14 -1.49
CA THR A 88 -2.70 7.92 -1.28
C THR A 88 -2.47 7.72 0.22
N ILE A 89 -1.72 6.68 0.59
CA ILE A 89 -1.29 6.50 1.97
C ILE A 89 -0.04 7.36 2.15
N THR A 90 -0.25 8.57 2.64
CA THR A 90 0.85 9.44 3.08
C THR A 90 1.21 9.09 4.52
N ALA A 91 2.47 9.30 4.88
CA ALA A 91 2.91 9.13 6.25
C ALA A 91 2.18 10.13 7.16
N GLY A 92 1.05 9.71 7.69
CA GLY A 92 0.31 10.34 8.77
C GLY A 92 0.17 11.87 8.76
N LEU A 93 -0.21 12.40 9.90
CA LEU A 93 -0.20 13.84 10.19
C LEU A 93 1.22 14.41 10.06
N PRO A 94 1.40 15.66 9.63
CA PRO A 94 2.68 16.33 9.68
C PRO A 94 3.33 16.18 11.06
N SER A 95 4.66 16.10 11.12
CA SER A 95 5.38 15.90 12.38
C SER A 95 4.84 16.79 13.49
N GLN A 96 4.51 16.20 14.63
CA GLN A 96 4.00 16.93 15.79
C GLN A 96 5.12 17.54 16.65
N THR A 97 6.37 17.13 16.40
CA THR A 97 7.54 17.64 17.15
C THR A 97 7.69 19.15 16.92
N GLY A 98 7.74 19.92 18.00
CA GLY A 98 7.86 21.37 17.97
C GLY A 98 6.57 22.11 17.58
N ASN A 99 5.42 21.42 17.52
CA ASN A 99 4.14 21.99 17.13
C ASN A 99 3.10 22.03 18.27
N ALA A 100 3.55 21.87 19.52
CA ALA A 100 2.67 22.00 20.68
C ALA A 100 1.97 23.37 20.68
N GLY A 101 0.65 23.39 20.87
CA GLY A 101 -0.15 24.59 20.89
C GLY A 101 -0.50 25.20 19.52
N LYS A 102 -0.08 24.56 18.43
CA LYS A 102 -0.47 24.95 17.08
C LYS A 102 -1.74 24.21 16.63
N PHE A 103 -2.44 24.77 15.65
CA PHE A 103 -3.57 24.10 15.01
C PHE A 103 -3.14 23.40 13.73
N LEU A 104 -3.71 22.22 13.51
CA LEU A 104 -3.61 21.54 12.23
C LEU A 104 -4.59 22.21 11.25
N THR A 105 -4.11 22.58 10.09
CA THR A 105 -4.89 23.16 9.01
C THR A 105 -4.61 22.47 7.69
N THR A 106 -5.45 22.72 6.69
CA THR A 106 -5.24 22.24 5.31
C THR A 106 -5.62 23.31 4.33
N ASP A 107 -4.91 23.36 3.21
CA ASP A 107 -5.25 24.13 2.03
C ASP A 107 -6.12 23.35 1.02
N GLY A 108 -6.60 22.16 1.41
CA GLY A 108 -7.33 21.22 0.57
C GLY A 108 -6.44 20.18 -0.10
N THR A 109 -5.12 20.33 -0.01
CA THR A 109 -4.13 19.41 -0.60
C THR A 109 -3.14 18.91 0.44
N THR A 110 -2.63 19.80 1.28
CA THR A 110 -1.59 19.50 2.28
C THR A 110 -2.06 19.90 3.67
N ALA A 111 -1.81 19.02 4.66
CA ALA A 111 -2.00 19.35 6.06
C ALA A 111 -0.73 20.02 6.63
N SER A 112 -0.89 21.07 7.42
CA SER A 112 0.21 21.82 8.02
C SER A 112 -0.16 22.36 9.41
N TRP A 113 0.85 22.73 10.20
CA TRP A 113 0.66 23.32 11.53
C TRP A 113 0.79 24.84 11.46
N ILE A 114 -0.24 25.54 11.92
CA ILE A 114 -0.23 27.01 12.02
C ILE A 114 -0.23 27.47 13.47
N ALA A 115 0.25 28.67 13.71
CA ALA A 115 0.14 29.31 15.01
C ALA A 115 -1.33 29.40 15.46
N ASN A 116 -1.57 29.20 16.76
CA ASN A 116 -2.89 29.33 17.33
C ASN A 116 -3.30 30.84 17.33
N PRO A 117 -4.25 31.26 16.48
CA PRO A 117 -4.64 32.66 16.40
C PRO A 117 -5.29 33.17 17.70
N ALA A 118 -5.91 32.28 18.49
CA ALA A 118 -6.53 32.67 19.74
C ALA A 118 -5.53 33.22 20.76
N LEU A 119 -4.30 32.70 20.78
CA LEU A 119 -3.22 33.23 21.63
C LEU A 119 -2.80 34.65 21.22
N THR A 120 -2.79 34.95 19.93
CA THR A 120 -2.48 36.28 19.40
C THR A 120 -3.54 37.31 19.79
N TYR A 121 -4.82 36.94 19.71
CA TYR A 121 -5.93 37.79 20.14
C TYR A 121 -5.94 38.03 21.64
N ALA A 122 -5.65 37.03 22.45
CA ALA A 122 -5.57 37.17 23.91
C ALA A 122 -4.51 38.19 24.34
N ILE A 123 -3.37 38.26 23.69
CA ILE A 123 -2.31 39.22 23.95
C ILE A 123 -2.74 40.66 23.58
N ILE A 124 -3.49 40.83 22.50
CA ILE A 124 -3.96 42.15 22.02
C ILE A 124 -5.00 42.73 22.98
N PHE A 125 -5.86 41.93 23.61
CA PHE A 125 -6.93 42.37 24.48
C PHE A 125 -6.55 42.49 25.96
N CYS A 126 -5.39 41.97 26.38
CA CYS A 126 -4.89 42.06 27.77
C CYS A 126 -3.84 43.18 27.97
N GLY A 127 -3.62 44.00 26.95
CA GLY A 127 -2.66 45.13 27.00
C GLY A 127 -3.21 46.40 27.58
#